data_8451d46e408967772e2982e8c56f2906
#
_entry.id   8451d46e408967772e2982e8c56f2906
#
_cell.length_a   1.000
_cell.length_b   1.000
_cell.length_c   1.000
_cell.angle_alpha   90.00
_cell.angle_beta   90.00
_cell.angle_gamma   90.00
#
_symmetry.space_group_name_H-M   'P 1'
#
loop_
_entity.id
_entity.type
_entity.pdbx_description
1 polymer ?
#
loop_
_entity_poly.entity_id
_entity_poly.type
_entity_poly.pdbx_seq_one_letter_code
_entity_poly.pdbx_strand_id
1 'polypeptide(L)'
;AIFILATTEKHKILPTILSRCQIYDFNRIGIKDTIDHLQYVAKLEHINAEPEALTVIAQKADGGMRDALSIFDQVVSFTGGNITYKSVIENLNVLDYEYYFKLTDLLLENKVPESMLLFNDVLKKGFDGSHFITGLSSHFRDLLVSKDPSTLQLLEVGAGIRDRYKEQAQKCDQKFLYRAMKLCNDCDLNYRASKNKRLLVELTLIQCAQLTLP
;
A
#
# COMPACT_ATOMS: atom_id res chain seq x y z
N ALA A 1 -8.77 -44.22 4.78
CA ALA A 1 -8.19 -42.92 5.22
C ALA A 1 -8.47 -41.86 4.19
N ILE A 2 -8.78 -40.66 4.64
CA ILE A 2 -8.94 -39.48 3.79
C ILE A 2 -7.71 -38.58 4.03
N PHE A 3 -7.04 -38.14 2.95
CA PHE A 3 -5.91 -37.25 3.02
C PHE A 3 -6.33 -35.88 2.57
N ILE A 4 -6.02 -34.85 3.37
CA ILE A 4 -6.23 -33.44 3.04
C ILE A 4 -4.84 -32.78 2.94
N LEU A 5 -4.50 -32.31 1.76
CA LEU A 5 -3.26 -31.55 1.49
C LEU A 5 -3.59 -30.08 1.38
N ALA A 6 -3.01 -29.26 2.24
CA ALA A 6 -3.17 -27.80 2.19
C ALA A 6 -1.82 -27.14 1.88
N THR A 7 -1.80 -26.28 0.87
CA THR A 7 -0.59 -25.57 0.44
C THR A 7 -0.93 -24.23 -0.21
N THR A 8 -0.04 -23.28 -0.10
CA THR A 8 -0.06 -22.04 -0.88
C THR A 8 0.65 -22.17 -2.23
N GLU A 9 1.37 -23.27 -2.46
CA GLU A 9 2.22 -23.49 -3.62
C GLU A 9 1.86 -24.80 -4.33
N LYS A 10 0.70 -24.81 -4.97
CA LYS A 10 0.18 -25.96 -5.74
C LYS A 10 1.19 -26.52 -6.73
N HIS A 11 2.01 -25.65 -7.36
CA HIS A 11 3.01 -26.05 -8.35
C HIS A 11 4.16 -26.89 -7.78
N LYS A 12 4.35 -26.89 -6.46
CA LYS A 12 5.35 -27.74 -5.79
C LYS A 12 4.84 -29.14 -5.48
N ILE A 13 3.55 -29.40 -5.63
CA ILE A 13 2.99 -30.75 -5.44
C ILE A 13 3.21 -31.56 -6.72
N LEU A 14 3.67 -32.80 -6.56
CA LEU A 14 3.91 -33.69 -7.67
C LEU A 14 2.64 -33.92 -8.50
N PRO A 15 2.71 -33.87 -9.84
CA PRO A 15 1.55 -34.11 -10.73
C PRO A 15 0.85 -35.45 -10.48
N THR A 16 1.61 -36.45 -10.10
CA THR A 16 1.09 -37.80 -9.75
C THR A 16 0.17 -37.79 -8.51
N ILE A 17 0.37 -36.86 -7.60
CA ILE A 17 -0.50 -36.64 -6.43
C ILE A 17 -1.71 -35.81 -6.85
N LEU A 18 -1.48 -34.72 -7.56
CA LEU A 18 -2.56 -33.81 -8.01
C LEU A 18 -3.60 -34.54 -8.86
N SER A 19 -3.18 -35.45 -9.74
CA SER A 19 -4.08 -36.25 -10.60
C SER A 19 -5.02 -37.19 -9.85
N ARG A 20 -4.75 -37.43 -8.56
CA ARG A 20 -5.54 -38.32 -7.69
C ARG A 20 -6.27 -37.58 -6.59
N CYS A 21 -6.20 -36.24 -6.58
CA CYS A 21 -6.84 -35.40 -5.60
C CYS A 21 -7.95 -34.59 -6.25
N GLN A 22 -8.99 -34.28 -5.48
CA GLN A 22 -9.91 -33.23 -5.81
C GLN A 22 -9.28 -31.90 -5.38
N ILE A 23 -9.18 -30.95 -6.31
CA ILE A 23 -8.50 -29.68 -6.07
C ILE A 23 -9.54 -28.62 -5.76
N TYR A 24 -9.33 -27.88 -4.68
CA TYR A 24 -10.09 -26.71 -4.29
C TYR A 24 -9.14 -25.52 -4.23
N ASP A 25 -9.35 -24.55 -5.11
CA ASP A 25 -8.59 -23.32 -5.15
C ASP A 25 -9.31 -22.26 -4.30
N PHE A 26 -8.63 -21.73 -3.29
CA PHE A 26 -9.12 -20.65 -2.44
C PHE A 26 -8.48 -19.33 -2.86
N ASN A 27 -9.31 -18.32 -3.06
CA ASN A 27 -8.85 -16.97 -3.39
C ASN A 27 -8.51 -16.20 -2.11
N ARG A 28 -7.68 -15.15 -2.25
CA ARG A 28 -7.46 -14.17 -1.18
C ARG A 28 -8.77 -13.45 -0.87
N ILE A 29 -8.98 -13.12 0.39
CA ILE A 29 -10.14 -12.37 0.84
C ILE A 29 -9.97 -10.92 0.39
N GLY A 30 -11.00 -10.33 -0.19
CA GLY A 30 -10.99 -8.94 -0.63
C GLY A 30 -10.87 -7.97 0.54
N ILE A 31 -10.31 -6.78 0.29
CA ILE A 31 -10.13 -5.74 1.31
C ILE A 31 -11.49 -5.37 1.91
N LYS A 32 -12.52 -5.21 1.08
CA LYS A 32 -13.87 -4.89 1.55
C LYS A 32 -14.41 -5.95 2.51
N ASP A 33 -14.33 -7.23 2.13
CA ASP A 33 -14.81 -8.34 2.97
C ASP A 33 -14.03 -8.42 4.29
N THR A 34 -12.73 -8.14 4.24
CA THR A 34 -11.88 -8.08 5.45
C THR A 34 -12.32 -6.93 6.35
N ILE A 35 -12.57 -5.73 5.81
CA ILE A 35 -13.04 -4.58 6.59
C ILE A 35 -14.40 -4.88 7.21
N ASP A 36 -15.35 -5.42 6.44
CA ASP A 36 -16.69 -5.77 6.91
C ASP A 36 -16.62 -6.76 8.09
N HIS A 37 -15.74 -7.76 7.99
CA HIS A 37 -15.52 -8.71 9.08
C HIS A 37 -14.85 -8.07 10.31
N LEU A 38 -13.84 -7.23 10.12
CA LEU A 38 -13.19 -6.50 11.23
C LEU A 38 -14.17 -5.54 11.93
N GLN A 39 -15.07 -4.88 11.19
CA GLN A 39 -16.14 -4.06 11.77
C GLN A 39 -17.11 -4.91 12.58
N TYR A 40 -17.48 -6.09 12.11
CA TYR A 40 -18.32 -7.02 12.84
C TYR A 40 -17.67 -7.43 14.17
N VAL A 41 -16.39 -7.80 14.15
CA VAL A 41 -15.64 -8.15 15.37
C VAL A 41 -15.55 -6.95 16.32
N ALA A 42 -15.20 -5.77 15.81
CA ALA A 42 -15.13 -4.54 16.61
C ALA A 42 -16.44 -4.24 17.34
N LYS A 43 -17.60 -4.43 16.68
CA LYS A 43 -18.93 -4.27 17.30
C LYS A 43 -19.19 -5.28 18.41
N LEU A 44 -18.81 -6.56 18.20
CA LEU A 44 -18.99 -7.60 19.21
C LEU A 44 -18.14 -7.35 20.47
N GLU A 45 -16.92 -6.89 20.26
CA GLU A 45 -15.98 -6.61 21.36
C GLU A 45 -16.10 -5.19 21.93
N HIS A 46 -17.11 -4.42 21.49
CA HIS A 46 -17.35 -3.03 21.89
C HIS A 46 -16.16 -2.09 21.66
N ILE A 47 -15.41 -2.34 20.58
CA ILE A 47 -14.25 -1.55 20.17
C ILE A 47 -14.70 -0.47 19.19
N ASN A 48 -14.24 0.78 19.45
CA ASN A 48 -14.45 1.88 18.50
C ASN A 48 -13.30 1.87 17.47
N ALA A 49 -13.65 1.70 16.19
CA ALA A 49 -12.66 1.62 15.11
C ALA A 49 -13.07 2.50 13.92
N GLU A 50 -12.18 3.39 13.51
CA GLU A 50 -12.36 4.21 12.30
C GLU A 50 -12.29 3.34 11.04
N PRO A 51 -13.14 3.55 10.02
CA PRO A 51 -13.12 2.78 8.78
C PRO A 51 -11.77 2.84 8.05
N GLU A 52 -11.12 4.00 8.04
CA GLU A 52 -9.80 4.21 7.47
C GLU A 52 -8.72 3.39 8.18
N ALA A 53 -8.82 3.26 9.50
CA ALA A 53 -7.93 2.43 10.30
C ALA A 53 -8.07 0.94 9.93
N LEU A 54 -9.29 0.46 9.80
CA LEU A 54 -9.58 -0.92 9.38
C LEU A 54 -9.11 -1.20 7.95
N THR A 55 -9.16 -0.19 7.07
CA THR A 55 -8.62 -0.29 5.72
C THR A 55 -7.11 -0.55 5.74
N VAL A 56 -6.35 0.18 6.55
CA VAL A 56 -4.90 -0.04 6.70
C VAL A 56 -4.60 -1.45 7.22
N ILE A 57 -5.35 -1.93 8.19
CA ILE A 57 -5.20 -3.31 8.72
C ILE A 57 -5.47 -4.34 7.62
N ALA A 58 -6.55 -4.18 6.86
CA ALA A 58 -6.92 -5.08 5.77
C ALA A 58 -5.87 -5.11 4.65
N GLN A 59 -5.32 -3.96 4.27
CA GLN A 59 -4.24 -3.85 3.29
C GLN A 59 -2.96 -4.56 3.79
N LYS A 60 -2.61 -4.37 5.06
CA LYS A 60 -1.42 -4.99 5.66
C LYS A 60 -1.53 -6.52 5.75
N ALA A 61 -2.75 -7.04 5.91
CA ALA A 61 -3.04 -8.46 6.01
C ALA A 61 -3.00 -9.19 4.65
N ASP A 62 -3.00 -8.46 3.54
CA ASP A 62 -2.82 -8.99 2.18
C ASP A 62 -3.72 -10.22 1.87
N GLY A 63 -5.00 -10.14 2.24
CA GLY A 63 -6.00 -11.17 1.96
C GLY A 63 -6.02 -12.37 2.91
N GLY A 64 -5.25 -12.34 4.00
CA GLY A 64 -5.27 -13.34 5.06
C GLY A 64 -6.14 -12.91 6.24
N MET A 65 -7.31 -13.54 6.47
CA MET A 65 -8.18 -13.19 7.59
C MET A 65 -7.52 -13.42 8.95
N ARG A 66 -6.74 -14.49 9.08
CA ARG A 66 -5.99 -14.75 10.31
C ARG A 66 -5.00 -13.64 10.63
N ASP A 67 -4.28 -13.16 9.61
CA ASP A 67 -3.33 -12.06 9.77
C ASP A 67 -4.04 -10.76 10.08
N ALA A 68 -5.19 -10.48 9.42
CA ALA A 68 -6.02 -9.32 9.71
C ALA A 68 -6.49 -9.28 11.16
N LEU A 69 -6.98 -10.39 11.69
CA LEU A 69 -7.43 -10.50 13.10
C LEU A 69 -6.24 -10.38 14.06
N SER A 70 -5.09 -10.97 13.74
CA SER A 70 -3.89 -10.85 14.58
C SER A 70 -3.37 -9.41 14.65
N ILE A 71 -3.36 -8.70 13.51
CA ILE A 71 -2.99 -7.27 13.46
C ILE A 71 -4.02 -6.44 14.21
N PHE A 72 -5.31 -6.72 14.04
CA PHE A 72 -6.39 -6.03 14.75
C PHE A 72 -6.23 -6.15 16.27
N ASP A 73 -6.00 -7.36 16.78
CA ASP A 73 -5.79 -7.63 18.20
C ASP A 73 -4.55 -6.90 18.76
N GLN A 74 -3.46 -6.88 17.99
CA GLN A 74 -2.26 -6.10 18.32
C GLN A 74 -2.59 -4.61 18.48
N VAL A 75 -3.34 -4.03 17.53
CA VAL A 75 -3.72 -2.62 17.55
C VAL A 75 -4.68 -2.32 18.71
N VAL A 76 -5.66 -3.20 18.97
CA VAL A 76 -6.58 -3.09 20.14
C VAL A 76 -5.78 -3.02 21.43
N SER A 77 -4.83 -3.93 21.60
CA SER A 77 -3.97 -3.98 22.80
C SER A 77 -3.14 -2.70 22.98
N PHE A 78 -2.66 -2.13 21.87
CA PHE A 78 -1.89 -0.88 21.88
C PHE A 78 -2.74 0.36 22.19
N THR A 79 -3.98 0.41 21.63
CA THR A 79 -4.84 1.61 21.70
C THR A 79 -5.83 1.61 22.88
N GLY A 80 -5.95 0.49 23.58
CA GLY A 80 -6.95 0.34 24.64
C GLY A 80 -8.40 0.36 24.14
N GLY A 81 -8.63 -0.03 22.89
CA GLY A 81 -9.98 -0.20 22.32
C GLY A 81 -10.53 1.01 21.55
N ASN A 82 -9.72 2.06 21.34
CA ASN A 82 -10.08 3.18 20.44
C ASN A 82 -9.12 3.23 19.26
N ILE A 83 -9.50 2.61 18.16
CA ILE A 83 -8.65 2.44 16.98
C ILE A 83 -8.87 3.60 16.02
N THR A 84 -7.90 4.52 15.96
CA THR A 84 -7.87 5.62 15.00
C THR A 84 -6.90 5.33 13.86
N TYR A 85 -7.09 5.97 12.70
CA TYR A 85 -6.15 5.88 11.59
C TYR A 85 -4.71 6.19 12.04
N LYS A 86 -4.53 7.27 12.80
CA LYS A 86 -3.22 7.68 13.31
C LYS A 86 -2.57 6.62 14.20
N SER A 87 -3.32 6.03 15.12
CA SER A 87 -2.80 5.00 16.02
C SER A 87 -2.38 3.73 15.27
N VAL A 88 -3.10 3.39 14.20
CA VAL A 88 -2.77 2.22 13.36
C VAL A 88 -1.49 2.44 12.57
N ILE A 89 -1.35 3.57 11.89
CA ILE A 89 -0.12 3.85 11.10
C ILE A 89 1.11 3.94 12.01
N GLU A 90 1.00 4.49 13.22
CA GLU A 90 2.07 4.51 14.21
C GLU A 90 2.42 3.09 14.69
N ASN A 91 1.43 2.28 15.08
CA ASN A 91 1.65 0.93 15.60
C ASN A 91 2.23 -0.03 14.54
N LEU A 92 1.69 0.04 13.31
CA LEU A 92 2.11 -0.84 12.21
C LEU A 92 3.31 -0.31 11.43
N ASN A 93 3.86 0.84 11.81
CA ASN A 93 4.94 1.52 11.11
C ASN A 93 4.64 1.67 9.61
N VAL A 94 3.47 2.21 9.29
CA VAL A 94 3.02 2.50 7.93
C VAL A 94 3.21 3.97 7.64
N LEU A 95 3.76 4.30 6.48
CA LEU A 95 3.93 5.69 6.07
C LEU A 95 2.57 6.30 5.68
N ASP A 96 2.27 7.47 6.27
CA ASP A 96 1.01 8.17 6.03
C ASP A 96 0.86 8.58 4.55
N TYR A 97 -0.35 8.46 3.99
CA TYR A 97 -0.71 8.95 2.66
C TYR A 97 -0.35 10.42 2.44
N GLU A 98 -0.38 11.24 3.49
CA GLU A 98 0.00 12.65 3.44
C GLU A 98 1.37 12.88 2.82
N TYR A 99 2.35 12.03 3.11
CA TYR A 99 3.69 12.14 2.52
C TYR A 99 3.66 11.98 1.02
N TYR A 100 2.89 11.04 0.50
CA TYR A 100 2.81 10.78 -0.94
C TYR A 100 2.01 11.86 -1.67
N PHE A 101 0.91 12.35 -1.09
CA PHE A 101 0.16 13.48 -1.64
C PHE A 101 1.03 14.74 -1.73
N LYS A 102 1.70 15.10 -0.63
CA LYS A 102 2.59 16.25 -0.58
C LYS A 102 3.76 16.11 -1.54
N LEU A 103 4.39 14.93 -1.57
CA LEU A 103 5.51 14.66 -2.48
C LEU A 103 5.10 14.81 -3.94
N THR A 104 3.95 14.27 -4.32
CA THR A 104 3.44 14.37 -5.69
C THR A 104 3.21 15.83 -6.10
N ASP A 105 2.62 16.65 -5.24
CA ASP A 105 2.47 18.10 -5.52
C ASP A 105 3.84 18.78 -5.68
N LEU A 106 4.83 18.46 -4.83
CA LEU A 106 6.20 18.99 -4.97
C LEU A 106 6.87 18.56 -6.29
N LEU A 107 6.68 17.31 -6.71
CA LEU A 107 7.22 16.79 -7.97
C LEU A 107 6.56 17.49 -9.18
N LEU A 108 5.25 17.71 -9.14
CA LEU A 108 4.52 18.42 -10.19
C LEU A 108 4.97 19.87 -10.33
N GLU A 109 5.38 20.51 -9.24
CA GLU A 109 5.91 21.86 -9.20
C GLU A 109 7.44 21.93 -9.42
N ASN A 110 8.09 20.81 -9.74
CA ASN A 110 9.55 20.67 -9.89
C ASN A 110 10.36 21.21 -8.67
N LYS A 111 9.80 21.05 -7.47
CA LYS A 111 10.45 21.44 -6.21
C LYS A 111 11.38 20.34 -5.71
N VAL A 112 12.53 20.19 -6.38
CA VAL A 112 13.52 19.15 -6.07
C VAL A 112 14.06 19.25 -4.64
N PRO A 113 14.52 20.43 -4.15
CA PRO A 113 15.04 20.51 -2.78
C PRO A 113 14.05 20.10 -1.71
N GLU A 114 12.80 20.51 -1.83
CA GLU A 114 11.72 20.19 -0.89
C GLU A 114 11.36 18.70 -0.92
N SER A 115 11.39 18.08 -2.10
CA SER A 115 11.18 16.64 -2.27
C SER A 115 12.28 15.83 -1.57
N MET A 116 13.54 16.26 -1.67
CA MET A 116 14.67 15.63 -0.98
C MET A 116 14.59 15.81 0.54
N LEU A 117 14.16 16.99 1.02
CA LEU A 117 13.95 17.24 2.45
C LEU A 117 12.83 16.37 3.00
N LEU A 118 11.72 16.22 2.27
CA LEU A 118 10.61 15.33 2.65
C LEU A 118 11.10 13.89 2.76
N PHE A 119 11.87 13.39 1.80
CA PHE A 119 12.46 12.06 1.87
C PHE A 119 13.41 11.90 3.07
N ASN A 120 14.23 12.90 3.36
CA ASN A 120 15.09 12.90 4.54
C ASN A 120 14.29 12.79 5.85
N ASP A 121 13.13 13.46 5.94
CA ASP A 121 12.24 13.35 7.10
C ASP A 121 11.63 11.95 7.24
N VAL A 122 11.29 11.30 6.12
CA VAL A 122 10.83 9.90 6.10
C VAL A 122 11.92 8.98 6.66
N LEU A 123 13.18 9.15 6.22
CA LEU A 123 14.32 8.37 6.72
C LEU A 123 14.57 8.60 8.23
N LYS A 124 14.48 9.87 8.70
CA LYS A 124 14.62 10.20 10.14
C LYS A 124 13.55 9.55 11.02
N LYS A 125 12.38 9.29 10.49
CA LYS A 125 11.29 8.55 11.16
C LYS A 125 11.50 7.04 11.18
N GLY A 126 12.60 6.55 10.61
CA GLY A 126 12.95 5.13 10.60
C GLY A 126 12.35 4.32 9.45
N PHE A 127 11.73 4.96 8.46
CA PHE A 127 11.25 4.26 7.27
C PHE A 127 12.38 3.93 6.31
N ASP A 128 12.27 2.79 5.63
CA ASP A 128 13.22 2.36 4.61
C ASP A 128 12.89 2.98 3.24
N GLY A 129 13.93 3.31 2.49
CA GLY A 129 13.81 3.89 1.16
C GLY A 129 13.13 2.97 0.13
N SER A 130 13.26 1.64 0.25
CA SER A 130 12.54 0.69 -0.62
C SER A 130 11.03 0.77 -0.39
N HIS A 131 10.59 0.73 0.88
CA HIS A 131 9.18 0.90 1.23
C HIS A 131 8.62 2.25 0.76
N PHE A 132 9.42 3.32 0.88
CA PHE A 132 9.04 4.65 0.42
C PHE A 132 8.81 4.67 -1.10
N ILE A 133 9.73 4.11 -1.90
CA ILE A 133 9.62 4.08 -3.37
C ILE A 133 8.48 3.17 -3.82
N THR A 134 8.31 2.00 -3.20
CA THR A 134 7.21 1.09 -3.51
C THR A 134 5.86 1.74 -3.21
N GLY A 135 5.75 2.44 -2.07
CA GLY A 135 4.56 3.20 -1.71
C GLY A 135 4.29 4.36 -2.67
N LEU A 136 5.33 5.08 -3.12
CA LEU A 136 5.20 6.14 -4.12
C LEU A 136 4.72 5.59 -5.48
N SER A 137 5.25 4.44 -5.90
CA SER A 137 4.79 3.76 -7.13
C SER A 137 3.31 3.38 -7.04
N SER A 138 2.90 2.83 -5.89
CA SER A 138 1.49 2.50 -5.62
C SER A 138 0.61 3.74 -5.63
N HIS A 139 1.08 4.85 -5.05
CA HIS A 139 0.37 6.13 -5.06
C HIS A 139 0.15 6.65 -6.49
N PHE A 140 1.17 6.61 -7.35
CA PHE A 140 1.01 6.99 -8.76
C PHE A 140 0.04 6.07 -9.52
N ARG A 141 0.06 4.77 -9.24
CA ARG A 141 -0.92 3.83 -9.79
C ARG A 141 -2.34 4.20 -9.34
N ASP A 142 -2.52 4.53 -8.07
CA ASP A 142 -3.82 4.90 -7.51
C ASP A 142 -4.33 6.23 -8.08
N LEU A 143 -3.45 7.19 -8.33
CA LEU A 143 -3.78 8.40 -9.10
C LEU A 143 -4.22 8.06 -10.53
N LEU A 144 -3.53 7.15 -11.19
CA LEU A 144 -3.86 6.75 -12.56
C LEU A 144 -5.24 6.09 -12.64
N VAL A 145 -5.56 5.15 -11.74
CA VAL A 145 -6.87 4.49 -11.72
C VAL A 145 -7.99 5.43 -11.29
N SER A 146 -7.66 6.51 -10.59
CA SER A 146 -8.61 7.55 -10.17
C SER A 146 -8.99 8.52 -11.28
N LYS A 147 -8.29 8.50 -12.43
CA LYS A 147 -8.59 9.36 -13.58
C LYS A 147 -9.82 8.93 -14.36
N ASP A 148 -10.17 7.66 -14.32
CA ASP A 148 -11.29 7.09 -15.06
C ASP A 148 -12.31 6.45 -14.12
N PRO A 149 -13.62 6.81 -14.22
CA PRO A 149 -14.67 6.21 -13.40
C PRO A 149 -14.74 4.68 -13.51
N SER A 150 -14.42 4.10 -14.66
CA SER A 150 -14.46 2.64 -14.86
C SER A 150 -13.40 1.89 -14.07
N THR A 151 -12.24 2.53 -13.83
CA THR A 151 -11.13 1.96 -13.06
C THR A 151 -11.16 2.32 -11.58
N LEU A 152 -12.04 3.23 -11.17
CA LEU A 152 -12.14 3.70 -9.78
C LEU A 152 -12.46 2.57 -8.79
N GLN A 153 -13.10 1.50 -9.24
CA GLN A 153 -13.34 0.29 -8.44
C GLN A 153 -12.06 -0.44 -8.02
N LEU A 154 -10.93 -0.17 -8.73
CA LEU A 154 -9.62 -0.74 -8.43
C LEU A 154 -8.89 0.03 -7.32
N LEU A 155 -9.47 1.13 -6.83
CA LEU A 155 -8.92 1.95 -5.76
C LEU A 155 -9.40 1.40 -4.40
N GLU A 156 -8.49 0.79 -3.69
CA GLU A 156 -8.74 0.11 -2.41
C GLU A 156 -8.37 1.00 -1.22
N VAL A 157 -9.07 2.14 -1.09
CA VAL A 157 -8.86 3.12 -0.01
C VAL A 157 -10.20 3.56 0.60
N GLY A 158 -10.13 4.13 1.81
CA GLY A 158 -11.29 4.70 2.48
C GLY A 158 -11.92 5.88 1.71
N ALA A 159 -13.17 6.21 2.02
CA ALA A 159 -13.95 7.22 1.28
C ALA A 159 -13.27 8.60 1.28
N GLY A 160 -12.77 9.06 2.42
CA GLY A 160 -12.12 10.37 2.56
C GLY A 160 -10.83 10.48 1.72
N ILE A 161 -10.04 9.41 1.68
CA ILE A 161 -8.80 9.36 0.90
C ILE A 161 -9.10 9.25 -0.60
N ARG A 162 -10.20 8.56 -0.98
CA ARG A 162 -10.64 8.44 -2.38
C ARG A 162 -10.89 9.78 -3.04
N ASP A 163 -11.54 10.70 -2.36
CA ASP A 163 -11.83 12.03 -2.92
C ASP A 163 -10.55 12.84 -3.13
N ARG A 164 -9.58 12.72 -2.25
CA ARG A 164 -8.25 13.33 -2.41
C ARG A 164 -7.50 12.75 -3.62
N TYR A 165 -7.58 11.43 -3.85
CA TYR A 165 -7.01 10.82 -5.06
C TYR A 165 -7.64 11.36 -6.33
N LYS A 166 -8.97 11.52 -6.37
CA LYS A 166 -9.67 12.11 -7.52
C LYS A 166 -9.21 13.55 -7.78
N GLU A 167 -9.07 14.35 -6.73
CA GLU A 167 -8.64 15.74 -6.85
C GLU A 167 -7.20 15.82 -7.38
N GLN A 168 -6.25 15.12 -6.78
CA GLN A 168 -4.86 15.15 -7.21
C GLN A 168 -4.66 14.52 -8.59
N ALA A 169 -5.43 13.48 -8.94
CA ALA A 169 -5.39 12.85 -10.25
C ALA A 169 -5.69 13.83 -11.39
N GLN A 170 -6.55 14.83 -11.18
CA GLN A 170 -6.85 15.87 -12.17
C GLN A 170 -5.64 16.76 -12.48
N LYS A 171 -4.75 16.97 -11.49
CA LYS A 171 -3.53 17.75 -11.64
C LYS A 171 -2.41 17.01 -12.37
N CYS A 172 -2.48 15.67 -12.41
CA CYS A 172 -1.44 14.82 -12.99
C CYS A 172 -1.71 14.54 -14.46
N ASP A 173 -0.73 14.75 -15.34
CA ASP A 173 -0.79 14.21 -16.69
C ASP A 173 -0.57 12.68 -16.67
N GLN A 174 -1.27 11.98 -17.56
CA GLN A 174 -1.17 10.52 -17.67
C GLN A 174 0.25 10.07 -18.06
N LYS A 175 0.92 10.81 -18.94
CA LYS A 175 2.30 10.53 -19.34
C LYS A 175 3.27 10.68 -18.17
N PHE A 176 3.04 11.71 -17.32
CA PHE A 176 3.80 11.88 -16.09
C PHE A 176 3.67 10.65 -15.18
N LEU A 177 2.45 10.20 -14.91
CA LEU A 177 2.20 9.06 -14.04
C LEU A 177 2.89 7.78 -14.56
N TYR A 178 2.78 7.48 -15.85
CA TYR A 178 3.46 6.33 -16.45
C TYR A 178 4.98 6.39 -16.31
N ARG A 179 5.58 7.55 -16.60
CA ARG A 179 7.03 7.73 -16.51
C ARG A 179 7.52 7.67 -15.07
N ALA A 180 6.80 8.31 -14.16
CA ALA A 180 7.13 8.29 -12.73
C ALA A 180 7.03 6.88 -12.14
N MET A 181 5.99 6.11 -12.47
CA MET A 181 5.87 4.71 -12.06
C MET A 181 7.02 3.87 -12.61
N LYS A 182 7.43 4.07 -13.85
CA LYS A 182 8.59 3.38 -14.44
C LYS A 182 9.87 3.69 -13.68
N LEU A 183 10.13 4.96 -13.38
CA LEU A 183 11.30 5.38 -12.60
C LEU A 183 11.31 4.76 -11.19
N CYS A 184 10.16 4.73 -10.53
CA CYS A 184 10.03 4.08 -9.22
C CYS A 184 10.29 2.57 -9.30
N ASN A 185 9.74 1.89 -10.33
CA ASN A 185 9.97 0.47 -10.56
C ASN A 185 11.46 0.16 -10.83
N ASP A 186 12.10 0.96 -11.66
CA ASP A 186 13.52 0.80 -11.96
C ASP A 186 14.39 1.03 -10.70
N CYS A 187 14.00 1.98 -9.85
CA CYS A 187 14.62 2.20 -8.55
C CYS A 187 14.48 0.97 -7.64
N ASP A 188 13.28 0.42 -7.52
CA ASP A 188 13.01 -0.75 -6.66
C ASP A 188 13.79 -1.98 -7.11
N LEU A 189 13.80 -2.27 -8.42
CA LEU A 189 14.56 -3.37 -9.00
C LEU A 189 16.07 -3.26 -8.71
N ASN A 190 16.62 -2.04 -8.74
CA ASN A 190 18.04 -1.79 -8.50
C ASN A 190 18.39 -1.55 -7.03
N TYR A 191 17.41 -1.42 -6.15
CA TYR A 191 17.60 -1.01 -4.75
C TYR A 191 18.54 -1.95 -3.99
N ARG A 192 18.37 -3.26 -4.15
CA ARG A 192 19.22 -4.26 -3.46
C ARG A 192 20.66 -4.25 -3.94
N ALA A 193 20.88 -4.03 -5.24
CA ALA A 193 22.21 -4.03 -5.87
C ALA A 193 22.96 -2.71 -5.63
N SER A 194 22.27 -1.63 -5.34
CA SER A 194 22.87 -0.31 -5.13
C SER A 194 23.69 -0.26 -3.85
N LYS A 195 24.94 0.25 -3.98
CA LYS A 195 25.80 0.55 -2.83
C LYS A 195 25.36 1.80 -2.07
N ASN A 196 24.77 2.77 -2.75
CA ASN A 196 24.25 4.01 -2.18
C ASN A 196 22.74 4.10 -2.42
N LYS A 197 21.99 3.44 -1.55
CA LYS A 197 20.52 3.36 -1.62
C LYS A 197 19.86 4.72 -1.51
N ARG A 198 20.39 5.60 -0.66
CA ARG A 198 19.87 6.96 -0.49
C ARG A 198 20.00 7.76 -1.78
N LEU A 199 21.17 7.76 -2.39
CA LEU A 199 21.40 8.47 -3.65
C LEU A 199 20.51 7.94 -4.78
N LEU A 200 20.27 6.63 -4.84
CA LEU A 200 19.40 6.02 -5.83
C LEU A 200 17.96 6.56 -5.72
N VAL A 201 17.43 6.65 -4.51
CA VAL A 201 16.09 7.22 -4.28
C VAL A 201 16.07 8.72 -4.60
N GLU A 202 17.04 9.48 -4.12
CA GLU A 202 17.15 10.92 -4.39
C GLU A 202 17.22 11.19 -5.90
N LEU A 203 18.01 10.41 -6.65
CA LEU A 203 18.08 10.51 -8.11
C LEU A 203 16.73 10.23 -8.77
N THR A 204 16.01 9.22 -8.29
CA THR A 204 14.67 8.89 -8.79
C THR A 204 13.69 10.05 -8.56
N LEU A 205 13.73 10.69 -7.38
CA LEU A 205 12.89 11.86 -7.10
C LEU A 205 13.22 13.04 -8.00
N ILE A 206 14.52 13.31 -8.23
CA ILE A 206 14.97 14.36 -9.15
C ILE A 206 14.44 14.08 -10.57
N GLN A 207 14.59 12.85 -11.06
CA GLN A 207 14.10 12.45 -12.37
C GLN A 207 12.58 12.59 -12.49
N CYS A 208 11.82 12.20 -11.45
CA CYS A 208 10.36 12.39 -11.42
C CYS A 208 9.97 13.87 -11.49
N ALA A 209 10.66 14.74 -10.74
CA ALA A 209 10.41 16.17 -10.77
C ALA A 209 10.70 16.78 -12.16
N GLN A 210 11.75 16.33 -12.83
CA GLN A 210 12.12 16.80 -14.17
C GLN A 210 11.15 16.37 -15.28
N LEU A 211 10.26 15.38 -15.03
CA LEU A 211 9.25 14.97 -16.01
C LEU A 211 8.22 16.06 -16.31
N THR A 212 8.12 17.07 -15.46
CA THR A 212 7.20 18.20 -15.61
C THR A 212 7.82 19.37 -16.38
N LEU A 213 9.12 19.31 -16.64
CA LEU A 213 9.80 20.31 -17.47
C LEU A 213 9.47 20.07 -18.94
N PRO A 214 9.34 21.17 -19.75
CA PRO A 214 9.08 21.07 -21.19
C PRO A 214 10.22 20.41 -21.97
#